data_58074072c09c4823a05fc9c0785d7d70
#
_entry.id   58074072c09c4823a05fc9c0785d7d70
#
_cell.length_a   1.000
_cell.length_b   1.000
_cell.length_c   1.000
_cell.angle_alpha   90.00
_cell.angle_beta   90.00
_cell.angle_gamma   90.00
#
_symmetry.space_group_name_H-M   'P 1'
#
loop_
_entity.id
_entity.type
_entity.pdbx_description
1 polymer ?
#
loop_
_entity_poly.entity_id
_entity_poly.type
_entity_poly.pdbx_seq_one_letter_code
_entity_poly.pdbx_strand_id
1 'polypeptide(L)'
;EEVVVIATPKENRKLRELPAATTVLSQKDMQANQVNSVKRLSGLIPNIFIPEYGSKLTTSIYIRGIGSRINTPAIGLYVDNIPYIDKSAFDFNYSDIERIDVLRGPQGTLYGRNTMGGLIKVHTKSPFTYQGTDIRMGAATYNDYNVSLTHYHRISDQFAFSTGGFYEHTGGFYQNSARNNERVDKGNAGGGRFRGIYLPKDNLKLDLNVSYEYSDQGGYPYFYTGITQEGINKGKTEEREEMIGKIAYNDRSNYYRNLLNAGFNVEYQAKNFILSAVTGYQHLKDRMF
;
A
#
# COMPACT_ATOMS: atom_id res chain seq x y z
N GLU A 1 18.80 21.62 2.50
CA GLU A 1 18.11 21.26 1.23
C GLU A 1 16.63 21.50 1.43
N GLU A 2 16.02 22.25 0.52
CA GLU A 2 14.61 22.58 0.58
C GLU A 2 13.79 21.40 -0.02
N VAL A 3 12.91 20.81 0.79
CA VAL A 3 12.09 19.69 0.33
C VAL A 3 10.99 20.22 -0.59
N VAL A 4 11.03 19.80 -1.85
CA VAL A 4 10.00 20.09 -2.85
C VAL A 4 9.00 18.96 -2.85
N VAL A 5 7.74 19.26 -2.55
CA VAL A 5 6.63 18.30 -2.63
C VAL A 5 5.89 18.50 -3.95
N ILE A 6 5.79 17.45 -4.72
CA ILE A 6 4.98 17.47 -5.95
C ILE A 6 3.52 17.31 -5.54
N ALA A 7 2.85 18.42 -5.26
CA ALA A 7 1.45 18.41 -4.83
C ALA A 7 0.48 18.10 -5.99
N THR A 8 0.91 18.39 -7.22
CA THR A 8 0.14 18.09 -8.44
C THR A 8 1.08 17.51 -9.50
N PRO A 9 0.58 16.79 -10.51
CA PRO A 9 1.38 16.41 -11.68
C PRO A 9 1.99 17.62 -12.42
N LYS A 10 1.51 18.82 -12.12
CA LYS A 10 1.82 20.07 -12.84
C LYS A 10 2.64 21.08 -12.06
N GLU A 11 2.81 20.93 -10.75
CA GLU A 11 3.44 21.96 -9.92
C GLU A 11 4.38 21.35 -8.87
N ASN A 12 5.67 21.66 -9.02
CA ASN A 12 6.64 21.48 -7.94
C ASN A 12 6.49 22.68 -6.99
N ARG A 13 5.79 22.48 -5.88
CA ARG A 13 5.67 23.49 -4.83
C ARG A 13 6.56 23.15 -3.65
N LYS A 14 7.13 24.16 -3.05
CA LYS A 14 7.84 24.02 -1.79
C LYS A 14 6.87 23.63 -0.69
N LEU A 15 7.29 22.77 0.23
CA LEU A 15 6.45 22.27 1.33
C LEU A 15 5.74 23.41 2.08
N ARG A 16 6.47 24.53 2.31
CA ARG A 16 5.94 25.73 2.98
C ARG A 16 4.85 26.49 2.21
N GLU A 17 4.73 26.25 0.91
CA GLU A 17 3.77 26.94 0.02
C GLU A 17 2.48 26.13 -0.17
N LEU A 18 2.43 24.93 0.38
CA LEU A 18 1.24 24.09 0.29
C LEU A 18 0.17 24.56 1.28
N PRO A 19 -1.07 24.78 0.84
CA PRO A 19 -2.18 25.16 1.73
C PRO A 19 -2.70 24.00 2.59
N ALA A 20 -2.02 22.87 2.59
CA ALA A 20 -2.39 21.64 3.32
C ALA A 20 -1.28 21.19 4.25
N ALA A 21 -1.65 20.65 5.42
CA ALA A 21 -0.69 20.04 6.32
C ALA A 21 -0.12 18.77 5.65
N THR A 22 1.15 18.80 5.35
CA THR A 22 1.85 17.71 4.64
C THR A 22 2.93 17.09 5.51
N THR A 23 3.05 15.77 5.45
CA THR A 23 4.17 15.02 6.01
C THR A 23 4.88 14.29 4.88
N VAL A 24 6.19 14.39 4.86
CA VAL A 24 7.05 13.71 3.89
C VAL A 24 7.89 12.68 4.63
N LEU A 25 7.83 11.43 4.20
CA LEU A 25 8.71 10.36 4.67
C LEU A 25 9.73 10.05 3.59
N SER A 26 11.00 10.24 3.90
CA SER A 26 12.10 9.87 3.02
C SER A 26 12.36 8.37 3.04
N GLN A 27 13.13 7.86 2.09
CA GLN A 27 13.58 6.47 2.11
C GLN A 27 14.30 6.11 3.42
N LYS A 28 15.12 7.02 3.95
CA LYS A 28 15.82 6.83 5.22
C LYS A 28 14.86 6.68 6.39
N ASP A 29 13.81 7.50 6.44
CA ASP A 29 12.78 7.40 7.49
C ASP A 29 12.02 6.08 7.39
N MET A 30 11.67 5.66 6.17
CA MET A 30 10.99 4.39 5.94
C MET A 30 11.84 3.18 6.32
N GLN A 31 13.14 3.21 6.00
CA GLN A 31 14.07 2.14 6.39
C GLN A 31 14.27 2.07 7.90
N ALA A 32 14.51 3.22 8.55
CA ALA A 32 14.71 3.30 10.00
C ALA A 32 13.48 2.79 10.79
N ASN A 33 12.29 2.99 10.26
CA ASN A 33 11.02 2.59 10.88
C ASN A 33 10.44 1.31 10.28
N GLN A 34 11.17 0.59 9.42
CA GLN A 34 10.75 -0.65 8.78
C GLN A 34 9.37 -0.56 8.10
N VAL A 35 9.14 0.54 7.36
CA VAL A 35 7.90 0.75 6.62
C VAL A 35 7.90 -0.14 5.38
N ASN A 36 7.18 -1.24 5.45
CA ASN A 36 7.00 -2.22 4.38
C ASN A 36 5.55 -2.30 3.89
N SER A 37 4.64 -1.57 4.52
CA SER A 37 3.21 -1.55 4.24
C SER A 37 2.63 -0.18 4.58
N VAL A 38 1.53 0.20 3.92
CA VAL A 38 0.79 1.44 4.23
C VAL A 38 0.31 1.49 5.68
N LYS A 39 0.04 0.35 6.30
CA LYS A 39 -0.44 0.25 7.69
C LYS A 39 0.57 0.81 8.70
N ARG A 40 1.86 0.69 8.42
CA ARG A 40 2.92 1.25 9.28
C ARG A 40 2.90 2.78 9.36
N LEU A 41 2.28 3.46 8.41
CA LEU A 41 2.15 4.92 8.41
C LEU A 41 1.33 5.42 9.61
N SER A 42 0.42 4.60 10.14
CA SER A 42 -0.43 4.96 11.29
C SER A 42 0.36 5.32 12.55
N GLY A 43 1.51 4.70 12.76
CA GLY A 43 2.38 4.98 13.90
C GLY A 43 3.36 6.13 13.68
N LEU A 44 3.52 6.62 12.46
CA LEU A 44 4.56 7.57 12.08
C LEU A 44 4.02 8.96 11.73
N ILE A 45 2.78 9.04 11.26
CA ILE A 45 2.20 10.27 10.76
C ILE A 45 1.07 10.73 11.67
N PRO A 46 1.13 11.95 12.22
CA PRO A 46 0.07 12.49 13.06
C PRO A 46 -1.28 12.55 12.35
N ASN A 47 -2.35 12.23 13.08
CA ASN A 47 -3.74 12.26 12.59
C ASN A 47 -4.05 11.27 11.45
N ILE A 48 -3.21 10.26 11.23
CA ILE A 48 -3.54 9.08 10.42
C ILE A 48 -3.88 7.92 11.35
N PHE A 49 -4.94 7.22 11.03
CA PHE A 49 -5.32 5.97 11.67
C PHE A 49 -5.63 4.93 10.59
N ILE A 50 -4.92 3.82 10.62
CA ILE A 50 -5.09 2.70 9.69
C ILE A 50 -5.29 1.45 10.55
N PRO A 51 -6.54 1.08 10.84
CA PRO A 51 -6.84 -0.07 11.67
C PRO A 51 -6.41 -1.37 10.99
N GLU A 52 -5.91 -2.29 11.79
CA GLU A 52 -5.56 -3.64 11.34
C GLU A 52 -6.79 -4.54 11.39
N TYR A 53 -7.23 -5.01 10.25
CA TYR A 53 -8.34 -5.96 10.12
C TYR A 53 -7.87 -7.36 9.71
N GLY A 54 -6.56 -7.65 9.82
CA GLY A 54 -5.99 -8.96 9.57
C GLY A 54 -5.87 -9.38 8.11
N SER A 55 -6.14 -8.48 7.15
CA SER A 55 -6.03 -8.79 5.73
C SER A 55 -5.55 -7.61 4.90
N LYS A 56 -4.80 -7.88 3.84
CA LYS A 56 -4.44 -6.88 2.82
C LYS A 56 -5.67 -6.33 2.08
N LEU A 57 -6.75 -7.12 2.00
CA LEU A 57 -7.99 -6.73 1.32
C LEU A 57 -8.80 -5.67 2.08
N THR A 58 -8.61 -5.57 3.39
CA THR A 58 -9.44 -4.75 4.27
C THR A 58 -8.73 -3.49 4.74
N THR A 59 -7.96 -2.85 3.87
CA THR A 59 -7.25 -1.62 4.19
C THR A 59 -8.20 -0.44 4.24
N SER A 60 -8.31 0.20 5.41
CA SER A 60 -9.08 1.42 5.61
C SER A 60 -8.17 2.50 6.17
N ILE A 61 -8.18 3.67 5.54
CA ILE A 61 -7.34 4.79 5.94
C ILE A 61 -8.23 5.93 6.41
N TYR A 62 -7.91 6.47 7.58
CA TYR A 62 -8.57 7.62 8.17
C TYR A 62 -7.56 8.73 8.37
N ILE A 63 -7.87 9.93 7.90
CA ILE A 63 -7.09 11.15 8.15
C ILE A 63 -7.99 12.15 8.86
N ARG A 64 -7.59 12.59 10.06
CA ARG A 64 -8.39 13.50 10.90
C ARG A 64 -9.83 12.97 11.14
N GLY A 65 -9.99 11.65 11.27
CA GLY A 65 -11.28 11.00 11.44
C GLY A 65 -12.08 10.78 10.15
N ILE A 66 -11.67 11.36 9.03
CA ILE A 66 -12.33 11.17 7.72
C ILE A 66 -11.74 9.92 7.05
N GLY A 67 -12.58 8.93 6.79
CA GLY A 67 -12.18 7.66 6.17
C GLY A 67 -13.41 6.84 5.83
N SER A 68 -13.20 5.66 5.27
CA SER A 68 -14.27 4.72 4.93
C SER A 68 -13.84 3.28 5.19
N ARG A 69 -14.60 2.56 5.99
CA ARG A 69 -14.42 1.12 6.20
C ARG A 69 -15.05 0.29 5.08
N ILE A 70 -16.20 0.72 4.61
CA ILE A 70 -17.01 0.05 3.60
C ILE A 70 -17.16 1.02 2.42
N ASN A 71 -17.39 0.53 1.22
CA ASN A 71 -17.51 1.31 -0.01
C ASN A 71 -16.19 1.96 -0.48
N THR A 72 -16.32 3.02 -1.26
CA THR A 72 -15.20 3.73 -1.88
C THR A 72 -14.31 4.41 -0.85
N PRO A 73 -13.00 4.48 -1.06
CA PRO A 73 -12.09 5.17 -0.15
C PRO A 73 -12.39 6.67 -0.09
N ALA A 74 -12.19 7.28 1.09
CA ALA A 74 -12.25 8.73 1.29
C ALA A 74 -10.86 9.39 1.23
N ILE A 75 -9.83 8.57 1.23
CA ILE A 75 -8.42 8.96 1.11
C ILE A 75 -7.89 8.40 -0.20
N GLY A 76 -7.30 9.26 -1.03
CA GLY A 76 -6.68 8.86 -2.29
C GLY A 76 -5.30 8.25 -2.09
N LEU A 77 -4.96 7.23 -2.87
CA LEU A 77 -3.61 6.71 -2.99
C LEU A 77 -3.15 6.81 -4.44
N TYR A 78 -1.98 7.39 -4.64
CA TYR A 78 -1.34 7.54 -5.94
C TYR A 78 0.08 6.98 -5.89
N VAL A 79 0.45 6.18 -6.87
CA VAL A 79 1.81 5.67 -7.05
C VAL A 79 2.35 6.22 -8.36
N ASP A 80 3.43 7.01 -8.31
CA ASP A 80 4.01 7.70 -9.47
C ASP A 80 2.95 8.45 -10.33
N ASN A 81 2.04 9.17 -9.65
CA ASN A 81 0.89 9.90 -10.21
C ASN A 81 -0.27 9.03 -10.74
N ILE A 82 -0.18 7.72 -10.66
CA ILE A 82 -1.24 6.80 -11.09
C ILE A 82 -2.17 6.54 -9.91
N PRO A 83 -3.49 6.82 -10.04
CA PRO A 83 -4.43 6.57 -8.95
C PRO A 83 -4.68 5.07 -8.75
N TYR A 84 -4.62 4.63 -7.50
CA TYR A 84 -5.13 3.33 -7.08
C TYR A 84 -6.60 3.49 -6.72
N ILE A 85 -7.46 2.73 -7.40
CA ILE A 85 -8.91 2.97 -7.40
C ILE A 85 -9.58 2.30 -6.22
N ASP A 86 -9.22 1.04 -5.95
CA ASP A 86 -9.79 0.23 -4.89
C ASP A 86 -8.89 0.20 -3.66
N LYS A 87 -9.48 0.34 -2.46
CA LYS A 87 -8.74 0.30 -1.20
C LYS A 87 -8.11 -1.06 -0.92
N SER A 88 -8.64 -2.14 -1.46
CA SER A 88 -8.03 -3.48 -1.37
C SER A 88 -6.68 -3.56 -2.10
N ALA A 89 -6.36 -2.57 -2.94
CA ALA A 89 -5.07 -2.42 -3.60
C ALA A 89 -4.07 -1.54 -2.81
N PHE A 90 -4.47 -0.92 -1.70
CA PHE A 90 -3.65 0.08 -1.01
C PHE A 90 -2.50 -0.54 -0.21
N ASP A 91 -2.63 -1.79 0.22
CA ASP A 91 -1.57 -2.51 0.91
C ASP A 91 -0.80 -3.41 -0.07
N PHE A 92 0.29 -2.87 -0.63
CA PHE A 92 1.20 -3.54 -1.56
C PHE A 92 2.64 -3.50 -1.01
N ASN A 93 3.58 -4.15 -1.68
CA ASN A 93 4.98 -4.15 -1.25
C ASN A 93 5.66 -2.79 -1.47
N TYR A 94 6.30 -2.27 -0.43
CA TYR A 94 6.92 -0.94 -0.35
C TYR A 94 8.46 -0.99 -0.50
N SER A 95 9.02 -1.99 -1.16
CA SER A 95 10.48 -2.21 -1.21
C SER A 95 11.27 -1.20 -2.05
N ASP A 96 10.68 -0.66 -3.11
CA ASP A 96 11.34 0.23 -4.08
C ASP A 96 10.96 1.71 -3.95
N ILE A 97 10.35 2.08 -2.82
CA ILE A 97 9.85 3.43 -2.61
C ILE A 97 10.97 4.37 -2.18
N GLU A 98 11.03 5.52 -2.83
CA GLU A 98 11.93 6.62 -2.52
C GLU A 98 11.34 7.55 -1.45
N ARG A 99 10.05 7.89 -1.61
CA ARG A 99 9.38 8.89 -0.77
C ARG A 99 7.88 8.65 -0.70
N ILE A 100 7.29 8.98 0.45
CA ILE A 100 5.84 9.05 0.64
C ILE A 100 5.47 10.45 1.10
N ASP A 101 4.57 11.10 0.38
CA ASP A 101 3.99 12.39 0.73
C ASP A 101 2.54 12.17 1.19
N VAL A 102 2.20 12.67 2.37
CA VAL A 102 0.84 12.60 2.91
C VAL A 102 0.28 13.99 3.10
N LEU A 103 -0.72 14.31 2.30
CA LEU A 103 -1.47 15.58 2.35
C LEU A 103 -2.73 15.36 3.16
N ARG A 104 -2.86 16.07 4.27
CA ARG A 104 -3.98 15.95 5.21
C ARG A 104 -4.98 17.08 5.01
N GLY A 105 -6.16 16.73 4.53
CA GLY A 105 -7.25 17.66 4.21
C GLY A 105 -7.76 17.46 2.78
N PRO A 106 -8.89 18.07 2.43
CA PRO A 106 -9.53 17.88 1.12
C PRO A 106 -8.62 18.23 -0.04
N GLN A 107 -8.53 17.34 -1.03
CA GLN A 107 -7.75 17.51 -2.26
C GLN A 107 -8.61 17.31 -3.53
N GLY A 108 -9.94 17.34 -3.39
CA GLY A 108 -10.88 17.01 -4.45
C GLY A 108 -10.81 17.87 -5.70
N THR A 109 -10.44 19.14 -5.57
CA THR A 109 -10.31 20.07 -6.71
C THR A 109 -9.19 19.69 -7.68
N LEU A 110 -8.12 19.08 -7.19
CA LEU A 110 -6.94 18.72 -7.99
C LEU A 110 -6.89 17.23 -8.35
N TYR A 111 -7.37 16.37 -7.44
CA TYR A 111 -7.27 14.92 -7.55
C TYR A 111 -8.62 14.21 -7.73
N GLY A 112 -9.72 14.97 -7.68
CA GLY A 112 -11.06 14.45 -7.94
C GLY A 112 -11.59 13.54 -6.81
N ARG A 113 -12.24 12.45 -7.19
CA ARG A 113 -12.89 11.54 -6.26
C ARG A 113 -11.93 10.89 -5.26
N ASN A 114 -12.48 10.41 -4.14
CA ASN A 114 -11.77 9.66 -3.11
C ASN A 114 -10.69 10.44 -2.36
N THR A 115 -10.71 11.78 -2.38
CA THR A 115 -9.70 12.62 -1.73
C THR A 115 -10.30 13.63 -0.76
N MET A 116 -11.43 13.29 -0.13
CA MET A 116 -12.14 14.14 0.82
C MET A 116 -11.35 14.38 2.13
N GLY A 117 -10.72 13.35 2.65
CA GLY A 117 -9.93 13.43 3.89
C GLY A 117 -8.46 13.70 3.67
N GLY A 118 -7.95 13.42 2.47
CA GLY A 118 -6.54 13.59 2.15
C GLY A 118 -6.06 12.72 1.00
N LEU A 119 -4.75 12.74 0.83
CA LEU A 119 -4.06 12.08 -0.26
C LEU A 119 -2.73 11.49 0.21
N ILE A 120 -2.43 10.26 -0.18
CA ILE A 120 -1.13 9.62 -0.03
C ILE A 120 -0.51 9.49 -1.41
N LYS A 121 0.68 10.06 -1.59
CA LYS A 121 1.47 9.92 -2.82
C LYS A 121 2.71 9.11 -2.53
N VAL A 122 2.87 8.06 -3.27
CA VAL A 122 4.03 7.18 -3.21
C VAL A 122 4.87 7.41 -4.44
N HIS A 123 6.16 7.67 -4.24
CA HIS A 123 7.12 7.87 -5.30
C HIS A 123 8.13 6.73 -5.28
N THR A 124 8.26 6.02 -6.39
CA THR A 124 9.30 5.00 -6.55
C THR A 124 10.60 5.64 -7.04
N LYS A 125 11.72 4.99 -6.81
CA LYS A 125 13.03 5.47 -7.26
C LYS A 125 13.06 5.60 -8.78
N SER A 126 13.58 6.73 -9.26
CA SER A 126 13.76 6.93 -10.69
C SER A 126 15.01 6.21 -11.19
N PRO A 127 14.91 5.39 -12.25
CA PRO A 127 16.09 4.73 -12.86
C PRO A 127 17.02 5.70 -13.60
N PHE A 128 16.64 6.98 -13.76
CA PHE A 128 17.54 8.01 -14.27
C PHE A 128 18.46 8.59 -13.20
N THR A 129 17.96 8.69 -11.96
CA THR A 129 18.70 9.30 -10.85
C THR A 129 19.40 8.28 -9.96
N TYR A 130 18.88 7.06 -9.91
CA TYR A 130 19.41 5.97 -9.12
C TYR A 130 19.75 4.77 -10.02
N GLN A 131 20.94 4.19 -9.84
CA GLN A 131 21.45 3.05 -10.61
C GLN A 131 22.00 2.00 -9.67
N GLY A 132 21.86 0.74 -10.02
CA GLY A 132 22.35 -0.38 -9.23
C GLY A 132 21.27 -1.40 -8.90
N THR A 133 21.57 -2.24 -7.93
CA THR A 133 20.65 -3.30 -7.49
C THR A 133 20.43 -3.20 -5.99
N ASP A 134 19.20 -3.02 -5.60
CA ASP A 134 18.79 -3.08 -4.20
C ASP A 134 18.35 -4.49 -3.88
N ILE A 135 18.95 -5.07 -2.84
CA ILE A 135 18.55 -6.37 -2.29
C ILE A 135 18.18 -6.13 -0.83
N ARG A 136 17.02 -6.63 -0.43
CA ARG A 136 16.58 -6.62 0.97
C ARG A 136 16.18 -8.02 1.37
N MET A 137 16.63 -8.44 2.54
CA MET A 137 16.28 -9.71 3.15
C MET A 137 15.93 -9.50 4.60
N GLY A 138 14.90 -10.16 5.07
CA GLY A 138 14.49 -10.12 6.47
C GLY A 138 14.06 -11.50 6.94
N ALA A 139 14.34 -11.80 8.18
CA ALA A 139 13.85 -12.99 8.85
C ALA A 139 13.48 -12.64 10.29
N ALA A 140 12.40 -13.23 10.78
CA ALA A 140 11.92 -13.05 12.14
C ALA A 140 11.42 -14.38 12.73
N THR A 141 11.02 -14.33 14.00
CA THR A 141 10.40 -15.46 14.68
C THR A 141 9.11 -15.89 13.97
N TYR A 142 8.63 -17.08 14.30
CA TYR A 142 7.41 -17.67 13.72
C TYR A 142 7.51 -17.98 12.23
N ASN A 143 8.73 -18.26 11.74
CA ASN A 143 8.99 -18.59 10.34
C ASN A 143 8.55 -17.45 9.39
N ASP A 144 8.84 -16.21 9.78
CA ASP A 144 8.58 -15.01 8.97
C ASP A 144 9.86 -14.66 8.21
N TYR A 145 9.77 -14.53 6.90
CA TYR A 145 10.89 -14.10 6.06
C TYR A 145 10.42 -13.38 4.81
N ASN A 146 11.24 -12.46 4.35
CA ASN A 146 10.99 -11.70 3.13
C ASN A 146 12.28 -11.49 2.34
N VAL A 147 12.13 -11.40 1.05
CA VAL A 147 13.20 -11.03 0.13
C VAL A 147 12.64 -10.13 -0.96
N SER A 148 13.38 -9.10 -1.29
CA SER A 148 13.11 -8.27 -2.46
C SER A 148 14.40 -7.91 -3.19
N LEU A 149 14.29 -7.82 -4.53
CA LEU A 149 15.36 -7.41 -5.40
C LEU A 149 14.80 -6.44 -6.43
N THR A 150 15.45 -5.29 -6.61
CA THR A 150 15.11 -4.34 -7.68
C THR A 150 16.39 -3.84 -8.33
N HIS A 151 16.45 -3.95 -9.64
CA HIS A 151 17.56 -3.46 -10.46
C HIS A 151 17.13 -2.20 -11.20
N TYR A 152 18.01 -1.20 -11.19
CA TYR A 152 17.82 0.11 -11.84
C TYR A 152 18.95 0.31 -12.84
N HIS A 153 18.60 0.58 -14.09
CA HIS A 153 19.57 0.71 -15.16
C HIS A 153 19.20 1.85 -16.11
N ARG A 154 20.16 2.72 -16.38
CA ARG A 154 20.09 3.73 -17.43
C ARG A 154 20.83 3.25 -18.63
N ILE A 155 20.11 2.93 -19.70
CA ILE A 155 20.69 2.43 -20.96
C ILE A 155 21.30 3.59 -21.76
N SER A 156 20.63 4.75 -21.78
CA SER A 156 21.06 5.95 -22.51
C SER A 156 20.54 7.21 -21.83
N ASP A 157 20.87 8.37 -22.39
CA ASP A 157 20.30 9.64 -21.94
C ASP A 157 18.80 9.75 -22.20
N GLN A 158 18.27 8.89 -23.06
CA GLN A 158 16.86 8.88 -23.42
C GLN A 158 16.07 7.75 -22.76
N PHE A 159 16.70 6.66 -22.29
CA PHE A 159 15.97 5.52 -21.76
C PHE A 159 16.60 4.93 -20.51
N ALA A 160 15.79 4.77 -19.50
CA ALA A 160 16.14 4.08 -18.27
C ALA A 160 14.97 3.21 -17.80
N PHE A 161 15.28 2.11 -17.11
CA PHE A 161 14.26 1.23 -16.54
C PHE A 161 14.64 0.73 -15.16
N SER A 162 13.63 0.32 -14.41
CA SER A 162 13.80 -0.51 -13.22
C SER A 162 12.91 -1.75 -13.33
N THR A 163 13.41 -2.85 -12.81
CA THR A 163 12.66 -4.10 -12.71
C THR A 163 13.00 -4.80 -11.41
N GLY A 164 12.01 -5.40 -10.79
CA GLY A 164 12.23 -6.06 -9.52
C GLY A 164 11.11 -7.02 -9.16
N GLY A 165 11.34 -7.78 -8.09
CA GLY A 165 10.38 -8.68 -7.53
C GLY A 165 10.59 -8.87 -6.04
N PHE A 166 9.59 -9.44 -5.40
CA PHE A 166 9.63 -9.73 -3.98
C PHE A 166 8.90 -11.03 -3.66
N TYR A 167 9.24 -11.60 -2.52
CA TYR A 167 8.50 -12.68 -1.89
C TYR A 167 8.47 -12.46 -0.38
N GLU A 168 7.32 -12.71 0.22
CA GLU A 168 7.08 -12.62 1.66
C GLU A 168 6.38 -13.90 2.13
N HIS A 169 6.85 -14.43 3.25
CA HIS A 169 6.21 -15.56 3.94
C HIS A 169 6.05 -15.23 5.40
N THR A 170 4.87 -15.49 5.96
CA THR A 170 4.65 -15.52 7.39
C THR A 170 4.10 -16.87 7.83
N GLY A 171 4.75 -17.49 8.80
CA GLY A 171 4.32 -18.78 9.33
C GLY A 171 3.15 -18.67 10.30
N GLY A 172 2.74 -17.43 10.63
CA GLY A 172 1.63 -17.15 11.54
C GLY A 172 1.99 -17.25 13.01
N PHE A 173 1.23 -16.52 13.82
CA PHE A 173 1.38 -16.47 15.27
C PHE A 173 0.23 -17.18 15.99
N TYR A 174 -1.00 -16.99 15.55
CA TYR A 174 -2.20 -17.44 16.21
C TYR A 174 -2.52 -18.91 15.91
N GLN A 175 -2.80 -19.67 16.95
CA GLN A 175 -3.11 -21.10 16.86
C GLN A 175 -4.59 -21.37 17.09
N ASN A 176 -5.16 -22.26 16.28
CA ASN A 176 -6.54 -22.72 16.41
C ASN A 176 -6.60 -24.05 17.16
N SER A 177 -7.13 -24.04 18.37
CA SER A 177 -7.19 -25.21 19.24
C SER A 177 -8.14 -26.31 18.73
N ALA A 178 -9.16 -25.98 17.96
CA ALA A 178 -10.06 -26.97 17.34
C ALA A 178 -9.43 -27.67 16.12
N ARG A 179 -8.26 -27.20 15.65
CA ARG A 179 -7.60 -27.68 14.44
C ARG A 179 -6.15 -28.06 14.69
N ASN A 180 -5.92 -28.87 15.70
CA ASN A 180 -4.58 -29.35 16.08
C ASN A 180 -3.54 -28.24 16.20
N ASN A 181 -3.92 -27.09 16.73
CA ASN A 181 -3.08 -25.89 16.85
C ASN A 181 -2.51 -25.39 15.49
N GLU A 182 -3.23 -25.61 14.38
CA GLU A 182 -2.86 -25.03 13.10
C GLU A 182 -2.82 -23.51 13.21
N ARG A 183 -1.80 -22.88 12.63
CA ARG A 183 -1.67 -21.43 12.60
C ARG A 183 -2.60 -20.84 11.55
N VAL A 184 -3.43 -19.86 11.97
CA VAL A 184 -4.52 -19.34 11.14
C VAL A 184 -4.11 -18.15 10.29
N ASP A 185 -3.15 -17.36 10.74
CA ASP A 185 -2.70 -16.12 10.12
C ASP A 185 -1.43 -16.28 9.25
N LYS A 186 -1.10 -17.53 8.87
CA LYS A 186 -0.01 -17.81 7.92
C LYS A 186 -0.32 -17.26 6.53
N GLY A 187 0.73 -16.88 5.78
CA GLY A 187 0.50 -16.34 4.45
C GLY A 187 1.74 -16.27 3.57
N ASN A 188 1.49 -16.08 2.29
CA ASN A 188 2.50 -15.83 1.28
C ASN A 188 2.07 -14.66 0.41
N ALA A 189 3.03 -13.85 0.01
CA ALA A 189 2.83 -12.85 -1.02
C ALA A 189 4.07 -12.79 -1.93
N GLY A 190 3.85 -12.48 -3.18
CA GLY A 190 4.93 -12.32 -4.13
C GLY A 190 4.49 -11.53 -5.34
N GLY A 191 5.44 -10.93 -6.02
CA GLY A 191 5.10 -10.11 -7.17
C GLY A 191 6.32 -9.52 -7.85
N GLY A 192 6.04 -8.70 -8.85
CA GLY A 192 7.07 -8.00 -9.59
C GLY A 192 6.60 -6.63 -10.06
N ARG A 193 7.56 -5.78 -10.36
CA ARG A 193 7.35 -4.43 -10.87
C ARG A 193 8.31 -4.11 -11.98
N PHE A 194 7.83 -3.36 -12.95
CA PHE A 194 8.61 -2.77 -14.02
C PHE A 194 8.25 -1.30 -14.17
N ARG A 195 9.25 -0.44 -14.31
CA ARG A 195 9.09 0.96 -14.70
C ARG A 195 10.06 1.29 -15.83
N GLY A 196 9.55 1.85 -16.91
CA GLY A 196 10.35 2.33 -18.03
C GLY A 196 10.10 3.81 -18.27
N ILE A 197 11.15 4.62 -18.31
CA ILE A 197 11.09 6.05 -18.62
C ILE A 197 11.81 6.29 -19.93
N TYR A 198 11.11 6.91 -20.87
CA TYR A 198 11.65 7.25 -22.17
C TYR A 198 11.51 8.75 -22.45
N LEU A 199 12.62 9.37 -22.80
CA LEU A 199 12.76 10.80 -23.12
C LEU A 199 13.13 10.94 -24.61
N PRO A 200 12.16 10.79 -25.55
CA PRO A 200 12.47 10.86 -26.99
C PRO A 200 12.97 12.24 -27.42
N LYS A 201 12.64 13.26 -26.63
CA LYS A 201 13.09 14.65 -26.78
C LYS A 201 13.22 15.28 -25.40
N ASP A 202 13.98 16.35 -25.26
CA ASP A 202 14.19 17.07 -23.99
C ASP A 202 12.90 17.58 -23.37
N ASN A 203 11.86 17.77 -24.16
CA ASN A 203 10.57 18.30 -23.75
C ASN A 203 9.44 17.26 -23.76
N LEU A 204 9.74 15.96 -23.92
CA LEU A 204 8.74 14.89 -23.92
C LEU A 204 9.22 13.73 -23.03
N LYS A 205 8.43 13.42 -22.01
CA LYS A 205 8.64 12.29 -21.11
C LYS A 205 7.49 11.29 -21.24
N LEU A 206 7.84 10.03 -21.41
CA LEU A 206 6.93 8.89 -21.36
C LEU A 206 7.36 8.01 -20.20
N ASP A 207 6.44 7.65 -19.30
CA ASP A 207 6.73 6.90 -18.07
C ASP A 207 5.68 5.79 -17.92
N LEU A 208 6.12 4.55 -18.13
CA LEU A 208 5.31 3.35 -18.01
C LEU A 208 5.61 2.63 -16.71
N ASN A 209 4.59 2.33 -15.94
CA ASN A 209 4.65 1.53 -14.72
C ASN A 209 3.75 0.32 -14.85
N VAL A 210 4.25 -0.86 -14.50
CA VAL A 210 3.47 -2.10 -14.41
C VAL A 210 3.86 -2.84 -13.15
N SER A 211 2.89 -3.25 -12.36
CA SER A 211 3.12 -4.08 -11.17
C SER A 211 2.09 -5.19 -11.07
N TYR A 212 2.54 -6.34 -10.63
CA TYR A 212 1.69 -7.48 -10.31
C TYR A 212 2.02 -7.99 -8.91
N GLU A 213 0.99 -8.29 -8.13
CA GLU A 213 1.12 -8.88 -6.80
C GLU A 213 0.08 -9.98 -6.61
N TYR A 214 0.56 -11.12 -6.13
CA TYR A 214 -0.24 -12.21 -5.61
C TYR A 214 -0.12 -12.25 -4.09
N SER A 215 -1.22 -12.51 -3.39
CA SER A 215 -1.24 -12.73 -1.95
C SER A 215 -2.23 -13.83 -1.60
N ASP A 216 -1.77 -14.77 -0.78
CA ASP A 216 -2.56 -15.81 -0.13
C ASP A 216 -2.32 -15.68 1.37
N GLN A 217 -3.34 -15.30 2.10
CA GLN A 217 -3.26 -14.97 3.53
C GLN A 217 -4.33 -15.73 4.29
N GLY A 218 -3.97 -16.29 5.43
CA GLY A 218 -4.91 -16.91 6.36
C GLY A 218 -5.94 -15.93 6.91
N GLY A 219 -7.04 -16.46 7.39
CA GLY A 219 -8.14 -15.67 7.90
C GLY A 219 -7.82 -14.91 9.18
N TYR A 220 -8.73 -14.03 9.56
CA TYR A 220 -8.60 -13.25 10.79
C TYR A 220 -8.69 -14.16 12.01
N PRO A 221 -7.85 -13.99 13.02
CA PRO A 221 -7.81 -14.84 14.22
C PRO A 221 -8.92 -14.45 15.22
N TYR A 222 -10.18 -14.73 14.91
CA TYR A 222 -11.28 -14.50 15.82
C TYR A 222 -11.19 -15.42 17.03
N PHE A 223 -11.30 -14.87 18.22
CA PHE A 223 -11.37 -15.61 19.47
C PHE A 223 -12.69 -15.36 20.20
N TYR A 224 -13.11 -16.34 20.99
CA TYR A 224 -14.35 -16.23 21.76
C TYR A 224 -14.14 -15.34 22.97
N THR A 225 -15.04 -14.36 23.17
CA THR A 225 -14.99 -13.38 24.26
C THR A 225 -16.06 -13.61 25.33
N GLY A 226 -16.83 -14.68 25.24
CA GLY A 226 -17.99 -14.92 26.08
C GLY A 226 -19.31 -14.50 25.42
N ILE A 227 -20.40 -14.72 26.12
CA ILE A 227 -21.75 -14.35 25.70
C ILE A 227 -21.97 -12.87 26.01
N THR A 228 -22.29 -12.08 25.00
CA THR A 228 -22.65 -10.68 25.17
C THR A 228 -24.09 -10.54 25.69
N GLN A 229 -24.43 -9.39 26.29
CA GLN A 229 -25.83 -9.11 26.72
C GLN A 229 -26.81 -9.24 25.53
N GLU A 230 -26.40 -8.86 24.33
CA GLU A 230 -27.20 -9.06 23.13
C GLU A 230 -27.39 -10.56 22.78
N GLY A 231 -26.38 -11.37 23.04
CA GLY A 231 -26.44 -12.82 22.87
C GLY A 231 -27.43 -13.45 23.83
N ILE A 232 -27.43 -13.00 25.11
CA ILE A 232 -28.41 -13.43 26.15
C ILE A 232 -29.83 -13.04 25.72
N ASN A 233 -30.02 -11.82 25.26
CA ASN A 233 -31.34 -11.33 24.82
C ASN A 233 -31.86 -12.10 23.58
N LYS A 234 -30.98 -12.72 22.81
CA LYS A 234 -31.32 -13.59 21.67
C LYS A 234 -31.47 -15.08 22.06
N GLY A 235 -31.54 -15.38 23.38
CA GLY A 235 -31.77 -16.73 23.88
C GLY A 235 -30.54 -17.65 23.95
N LYS A 236 -29.30 -17.09 23.87
CA LYS A 236 -28.08 -17.86 24.12
C LYS A 236 -27.88 -17.98 25.64
N THR A 237 -27.93 -19.19 26.17
CA THR A 237 -27.86 -19.48 27.60
C THR A 237 -26.61 -20.22 28.06
N GLU A 238 -25.82 -20.78 27.14
CA GLU A 238 -24.62 -21.53 27.48
C GLU A 238 -23.36 -20.71 27.24
N GLU A 239 -22.67 -20.37 28.30
CA GLU A 239 -21.34 -19.81 28.26
C GLU A 239 -20.30 -20.95 28.35
N ARG A 240 -19.31 -20.89 27.44
CA ARG A 240 -18.19 -21.83 27.43
C ARG A 240 -16.96 -21.11 27.95
N GLU A 241 -16.88 -20.98 29.29
CA GLU A 241 -15.78 -20.26 29.95
C GLU A 241 -14.39 -20.79 29.51
N GLU A 242 -14.26 -22.10 29.30
CA GLU A 242 -13.02 -22.73 28.85
C GLU A 242 -12.59 -22.32 27.45
N MET A 243 -13.49 -21.70 26.66
CA MET A 243 -13.24 -21.23 25.31
C MET A 243 -12.89 -19.73 25.24
N ILE A 244 -13.07 -19.00 26.34
CA ILE A 244 -12.78 -17.56 26.38
C ILE A 244 -11.29 -17.34 26.07
N GLY A 245 -11.02 -16.44 25.11
CA GLY A 245 -9.67 -16.12 24.64
C GLY A 245 -9.06 -17.15 23.68
N LYS A 246 -9.76 -18.24 23.35
CA LYS A 246 -9.28 -19.25 22.42
C LYS A 246 -9.83 -19.05 21.02
N ILE A 247 -8.96 -19.31 20.03
CA ILE A 247 -9.35 -19.44 18.64
C ILE A 247 -9.72 -20.93 18.42
N ALA A 248 -10.99 -21.19 18.14
CA ALA A 248 -11.52 -22.54 18.05
C ALA A 248 -12.70 -22.63 17.08
N TYR A 249 -12.44 -22.42 15.81
CA TYR A 249 -13.43 -22.57 14.74
C TYR A 249 -13.02 -23.66 13.76
N ASN A 250 -13.99 -24.35 13.16
CA ASN A 250 -13.77 -25.53 12.33
C ASN A 250 -13.39 -25.16 10.88
N ASP A 251 -13.95 -24.08 10.36
CA ASP A 251 -13.79 -23.71 8.97
C ASP A 251 -12.44 -23.03 8.72
N ARG A 252 -11.85 -23.31 7.56
CA ARG A 252 -10.71 -22.53 7.07
C ARG A 252 -11.20 -21.26 6.44
N SER A 253 -10.55 -20.16 6.77
CA SER A 253 -10.74 -18.91 6.05
C SER A 253 -9.41 -18.47 5.45
N ASN A 254 -9.45 -18.08 4.20
CA ASN A 254 -8.31 -17.55 3.47
C ASN A 254 -8.71 -16.35 2.64
N TYR A 255 -7.76 -15.45 2.45
CA TYR A 255 -7.89 -14.26 1.60
C TYR A 255 -6.90 -14.37 0.45
N TYR A 256 -7.42 -14.44 -0.76
CA TYR A 256 -6.61 -14.46 -1.99
C TYR A 256 -6.76 -13.15 -2.72
N ARG A 257 -5.65 -12.59 -3.18
CA ARG A 257 -5.64 -11.38 -4.00
C ARG A 257 -4.68 -11.55 -5.16
N ASN A 258 -5.16 -11.22 -6.36
CA ASN A 258 -4.34 -10.94 -7.53
C ASN A 258 -4.56 -9.48 -7.90
N LEU A 259 -3.51 -8.70 -7.93
CA LEU A 259 -3.55 -7.27 -8.20
C LEU A 259 -2.59 -6.95 -9.34
N LEU A 260 -3.13 -6.49 -10.46
CA LEU A 260 -2.36 -5.93 -11.57
C LEU A 260 -2.65 -4.44 -11.64
N ASN A 261 -1.60 -3.63 -11.60
CA ASN A 261 -1.68 -2.20 -11.89
C ASN A 261 -0.80 -1.90 -13.08
N ALA A 262 -1.30 -1.11 -14.01
CA ALA A 262 -0.54 -0.55 -15.10
C ALA A 262 -0.85 0.93 -15.22
N GLY A 263 0.14 1.74 -15.48
CA GLY A 263 -0.01 3.17 -15.64
C GLY A 263 0.94 3.74 -16.67
N PHE A 264 0.46 4.71 -17.39
CA PHE A 264 1.22 5.41 -18.40
C PHE A 264 1.05 6.92 -18.22
N ASN A 265 2.17 7.60 -17.99
CA ASN A 265 2.23 9.05 -17.86
C ASN A 265 2.93 9.63 -19.09
N VAL A 266 2.33 10.67 -19.65
CA VAL A 266 2.91 11.48 -20.72
C VAL A 266 3.03 12.90 -20.22
N GLU A 267 4.20 13.49 -20.33
CA GLU A 267 4.44 14.91 -20.04
C GLU A 267 5.14 15.55 -21.23
N TYR A 268 4.51 16.57 -21.78
CA TYR A 268 5.05 17.36 -22.87
C TYR A 268 5.17 18.82 -22.43
N GLN A 269 6.38 19.33 -22.45
CA GLN A 269 6.68 20.72 -22.09
C GLN A 269 6.84 21.56 -23.37
N ALA A 270 5.84 22.37 -23.67
CA ALA A 270 5.92 23.38 -24.71
C ALA A 270 6.53 24.67 -24.16
N LYS A 271 6.80 25.63 -25.03
CA LYS A 271 7.38 26.92 -24.67
C LYS A 271 6.55 27.68 -23.63
N ASN A 272 5.21 27.61 -23.71
CA ASN A 272 4.27 28.39 -22.89
C ASN A 272 3.30 27.54 -22.07
N PHE A 273 3.33 26.22 -22.17
CA PHE A 273 2.46 25.34 -21.41
C PHE A 273 3.08 23.95 -21.20
N ILE A 274 2.56 23.24 -20.21
CA ILE A 274 2.87 21.84 -19.97
C ILE A 274 1.60 21.03 -20.17
N LEU A 275 1.64 20.00 -21.02
CA LEU A 275 0.58 19.04 -21.20
C LEU A 275 0.94 17.76 -20.45
N SER A 276 0.07 17.30 -19.56
CA SER A 276 0.23 16.04 -18.84
C SER A 276 -0.98 15.16 -19.08
N ALA A 277 -0.76 13.91 -19.41
CA ALA A 277 -1.78 12.88 -19.50
C ALA A 277 -1.39 11.67 -18.66
N VAL A 278 -2.34 11.18 -17.86
CA VAL A 278 -2.16 10.00 -17.01
C VAL A 278 -3.25 9.00 -17.32
N THR A 279 -2.86 7.79 -17.66
CA THR A 279 -3.77 6.66 -17.87
C THR A 279 -3.41 5.56 -16.89
N GLY A 280 -4.40 5.06 -16.16
CA GLY A 280 -4.22 3.97 -15.22
C GLY A 280 -5.18 2.83 -15.52
N TYR A 281 -4.69 1.61 -15.38
CA TYR A 281 -5.47 0.39 -15.42
C TYR A 281 -5.22 -0.42 -14.16
N GLN A 282 -6.29 -0.85 -13.50
CA GLN A 282 -6.21 -1.72 -12.33
C GLN A 282 -7.12 -2.92 -12.53
N HIS A 283 -6.55 -4.12 -12.37
CA HIS A 283 -7.30 -5.36 -12.31
C HIS A 283 -7.08 -6.02 -10.95
N LEU A 284 -8.16 -6.12 -10.19
CA LEU A 284 -8.19 -6.73 -8.87
C LEU A 284 -9.10 -7.95 -8.92
N LYS A 285 -8.57 -9.10 -8.53
CA LYS A 285 -9.33 -10.33 -8.30
C LYS A 285 -9.03 -10.81 -6.91
N ASP A 286 -10.02 -10.75 -6.05
CA ASP A 286 -9.94 -11.23 -4.68
C ASP A 286 -10.97 -12.33 -4.40
N ARG A 287 -10.69 -13.13 -3.38
CA ARG A 287 -11.58 -14.15 -2.86
C ARG A 287 -11.39 -14.27 -1.37
N MET A 288 -12.48 -14.39 -0.64
CA MET A 288 -12.53 -14.75 0.77
C MET A 288 -13.28 -16.08 0.90
N PHE A 289 -12.71 -17.00 1.68
CA PHE A 289 -13.30 -18.29 2.01
C PHE A 289 -13.50 -18.39 3.51
#